data_42427a830721d3a4df98bb20236d8ffb
#
_entry.id   42427a830721d3a4df98bb20236d8ffb
#
_cell.length_a   1.000
_cell.length_b   1.000
_cell.length_c   1.000
_cell.angle_alpha   90.00
_cell.angle_beta   90.00
_cell.angle_gamma   90.00
#
_symmetry.space_group_name_H-M   'P 1'
#
loop_
_entity.id
_entity.type
_entity.pdbx_description
1 polymer ?
#
loop_
_entity_poly.entity_id
_entity_poly.type
_entity_poly.pdbx_seq_one_letter_code
_entity_poly.pdbx_strand_id
1 'polypeptide(L)'
;LWLRPTEKFDFQDVIMRSEPASKKVSGILVPLFALRGARDFGVGDTEAMRDLIDWSASHNIGLIQLLPLNETGSDHSPYNAISSVALEPLTIALNACDVPGLTESDIAEEQRHFGWPFRRCNRVAYEVVKPFKRAVLRRAFTRFKTDAQDEATTAEFEGWIARESEWLTAYVRFRAIMELSQGDERWSLWPMEFQTLKGFDRYFEGLAQDEKFGWMAEWEFLSWVQWVAHRQWARVRAYADGKGVSLMGDIPFGVNYYSADVFECPDRFDLTWSGGAPPEPAFQDDVFVKRWGQNWGVPLYDDAFQESEDFAWWRRRVRKNREIFHSFRMDHILGIYRIYGFPWRPEMNSRFASASDEAVQSECGGRLPRFHPRPDDTDSEKQLNREHGERFLRVLLEESGKGGLVGEDLGTVPDYVRPSLLSHGVPGFRIPYWELEWDTRLTPADAYDECGVATYATHDHDPLRVMWDRWMATIAKGESGLHADAEARDRAWWEVRRLANWAGFEVPCIKPFEDVHLLLVRALLRLPCRVVIFMITDLFGTAQRFNVPGAVADSNWSARIETPVSEWDRDPSLKAFLSEVHHDLARVHARSSGR
;
A
#
# COMPACT_ATOMS: atom_id res chain seq x y z
N LEU A 1 24.40 -36.86 2.76
CA LEU A 1 22.96 -36.71 2.55
C LEU A 1 22.75 -35.32 1.98
N TRP A 2 22.62 -35.22 0.64
CA TRP A 2 22.36 -34.00 -0.09
C TRP A 2 20.87 -33.67 0.05
N LEU A 3 20.54 -32.56 0.71
CA LEU A 3 19.20 -31.95 0.66
C LEU A 3 18.96 -31.50 -0.80
N ARG A 4 17.88 -32.00 -1.39
CA ARG A 4 17.42 -31.52 -2.71
C ARG A 4 17.08 -30.04 -2.57
N PRO A 5 17.37 -29.20 -3.58
CA PRO A 5 16.90 -27.81 -3.59
C PRO A 5 15.37 -27.80 -3.52
N THR A 6 14.82 -27.08 -2.57
CA THR A 6 13.38 -26.76 -2.52
C THR A 6 12.99 -26.17 -3.88
N GLU A 7 11.96 -26.75 -4.52
CA GLU A 7 11.39 -26.21 -5.75
C GLU A 7 11.10 -24.72 -5.56
N LYS A 8 11.69 -23.90 -6.42
CA LYS A 8 11.44 -22.44 -6.40
C LYS A 8 9.96 -22.23 -6.63
N PHE A 9 9.29 -21.66 -5.65
CA PHE A 9 7.93 -21.17 -5.77
C PHE A 9 7.96 -19.97 -6.73
N ASP A 10 7.44 -20.13 -7.94
CA ASP A 10 7.23 -19.01 -8.84
C ASP A 10 5.78 -18.53 -8.68
N PHE A 11 5.61 -17.32 -8.14
CA PHE A 11 4.30 -16.68 -7.99
C PHE A 11 3.60 -16.54 -9.36
N GLN A 12 4.39 -16.43 -10.44
CA GLN A 12 3.89 -16.40 -11.81
C GLN A 12 3.20 -17.72 -12.20
N ASP A 13 3.70 -18.86 -11.70
CA ASP A 13 3.08 -20.16 -11.93
C ASP A 13 1.75 -20.35 -11.17
N VAL A 14 1.54 -19.59 -10.08
CA VAL A 14 0.33 -19.70 -9.26
C VAL A 14 -0.86 -18.99 -9.89
N ILE A 15 -0.64 -17.82 -10.48
CA ILE A 15 -1.75 -16.97 -10.99
C ILE A 15 -2.16 -17.36 -12.43
N MET A 16 -1.25 -17.87 -13.27
CA MET A 16 -1.44 -17.88 -14.73
C MET A 16 -1.45 -19.24 -15.42
N ARG A 17 -1.33 -20.37 -14.72
CA ARG A 17 -1.46 -21.66 -15.42
C ARG A 17 -2.93 -22.00 -15.63
N SER A 18 -3.35 -22.04 -16.89
CA SER A 18 -4.55 -22.74 -17.38
C SER A 18 -4.43 -24.27 -17.25
N GLU A 19 -3.41 -24.80 -16.58
CA GLU A 19 -3.25 -26.20 -16.24
C GLU A 19 -3.85 -26.52 -14.86
N PRO A 20 -4.48 -27.68 -14.66
CA PRO A 20 -5.34 -27.98 -13.52
C PRO A 20 -4.65 -28.20 -12.15
N ALA A 21 -3.46 -27.66 -11.90
CA ALA A 21 -2.71 -27.92 -10.67
C ALA A 21 -1.83 -26.75 -10.16
N SER A 22 -2.23 -25.49 -10.28
CA SER A 22 -1.48 -24.44 -9.59
C SER A 22 -1.77 -24.47 -8.09
N LYS A 23 -0.71 -24.53 -7.28
CA LYS A 23 -0.79 -24.55 -5.82
C LYS A 23 -1.43 -23.27 -5.32
N LYS A 24 -2.39 -23.39 -4.40
CA LYS A 24 -2.97 -22.27 -3.67
C LYS A 24 -1.91 -21.65 -2.75
N VAL A 25 -1.86 -20.32 -2.72
CA VAL A 25 -0.92 -19.56 -1.88
C VAL A 25 -1.67 -18.83 -0.77
N SER A 26 -1.19 -18.95 0.44
CA SER A 26 -1.60 -18.12 1.57
C SER A 26 -0.59 -17.00 1.80
N GLY A 27 -1.10 -15.84 2.14
CA GLY A 27 -0.32 -14.64 2.39
C GLY A 27 -0.81 -13.86 3.60
N ILE A 28 0.01 -12.90 3.99
CA ILE A 28 -0.32 -11.89 4.98
C ILE A 28 -0.15 -10.49 4.39
N LEU A 29 -1.04 -9.58 4.76
CA LEU A 29 -0.90 -8.14 4.55
C LEU A 29 -0.40 -7.51 5.85
N VAL A 30 0.71 -6.79 5.79
CA VAL A 30 1.25 -6.07 6.93
C VAL A 30 1.88 -4.73 6.50
N PRO A 31 1.57 -3.61 7.17
CA PRO A 31 2.30 -2.37 6.95
C PRO A 31 3.73 -2.49 7.47
N LEU A 32 4.73 -2.18 6.64
CA LEU A 32 6.12 -2.28 7.04
C LEU A 32 6.43 -1.44 8.28
N PHE A 33 5.92 -0.20 8.33
CA PHE A 33 6.16 0.72 9.46
C PHE A 33 5.70 0.13 10.81
N ALA A 34 4.72 -0.78 10.79
CA ALA A 34 4.17 -1.41 11.98
C ALA A 34 5.06 -2.50 12.58
N LEU A 35 5.99 -3.05 11.82
CA LEU A 35 6.87 -4.13 12.27
C LEU A 35 7.88 -3.66 13.31
N ARG A 36 8.32 -4.61 14.14
CA ARG A 36 9.45 -4.45 15.06
C ARG A 36 10.49 -5.53 14.76
N GLY A 37 11.69 -5.09 14.42
CA GLY A 37 12.85 -5.97 14.29
C GLY A 37 13.62 -6.11 15.61
N ALA A 38 14.65 -6.92 15.62
CA ALA A 38 15.56 -7.08 16.76
C ALA A 38 16.29 -5.76 17.12
N ARG A 39 16.63 -4.96 16.09
CA ARG A 39 17.23 -3.62 16.21
C ARG A 39 16.19 -2.57 15.84
N ASP A 40 15.28 -2.28 16.76
CA ASP A 40 14.15 -1.38 16.52
C ASP A 40 14.51 0.08 16.80
N PHE A 41 14.46 0.91 15.77
CA PHE A 41 14.61 2.37 15.82
C PHE A 41 13.28 3.13 15.67
N GLY A 42 12.20 2.55 16.13
CA GLY A 42 10.89 3.21 16.19
C GLY A 42 10.04 3.07 14.92
N VAL A 43 10.51 2.31 13.92
CA VAL A 43 9.81 2.04 12.67
C VAL A 43 10.31 0.72 12.09
N GLY A 44 9.43 -0.02 11.40
CA GLY A 44 9.84 -1.23 10.68
C GLY A 44 10.71 -0.89 9.47
N ASP A 45 11.73 -1.73 9.25
CA ASP A 45 12.75 -1.55 8.24
C ASP A 45 13.09 -2.88 7.54
N THR A 46 14.12 -2.87 6.69
CA THR A 46 14.52 -4.06 5.92
C THR A 46 15.06 -5.20 6.79
N GLU A 47 15.53 -4.94 8.01
CA GLU A 47 15.91 -6.00 8.97
C GLU A 47 14.67 -6.67 9.55
N ALA A 48 13.68 -5.87 10.01
CA ALA A 48 12.39 -6.39 10.46
C ALA A 48 11.66 -7.17 9.35
N MET A 49 11.84 -6.76 8.08
CA MET A 49 11.30 -7.48 6.93
C MET A 49 11.94 -8.86 6.74
N ARG A 50 13.24 -9.01 6.98
CA ARG A 50 13.91 -10.33 6.96
C ARG A 50 13.40 -11.25 8.06
N ASP A 51 13.22 -10.71 9.27
CA ASP A 51 12.61 -11.47 10.38
C ASP A 51 11.21 -11.97 9.98
N LEU A 52 10.41 -11.12 9.31
CA LEU A 52 9.08 -11.48 8.83
C LEU A 52 9.11 -12.56 7.72
N ILE A 53 10.08 -12.50 6.82
CA ILE A 53 10.27 -13.52 5.77
C ILE A 53 10.60 -14.88 6.42
N ASP A 54 11.49 -14.92 7.41
CA ASP A 54 11.84 -16.15 8.12
C ASP A 54 10.63 -16.73 8.87
N TRP A 55 9.89 -15.88 9.57
CA TRP A 55 8.68 -16.29 10.27
C TRP A 55 7.62 -16.82 9.29
N SER A 56 7.38 -16.12 8.19
CA SER A 56 6.42 -16.53 7.15
C SER A 56 6.78 -17.88 6.55
N ALA A 57 8.05 -18.09 6.18
CA ALA A 57 8.55 -19.35 5.65
C ALA A 57 8.35 -20.51 6.64
N SER A 58 8.59 -20.27 7.94
CA SER A 58 8.42 -21.29 8.98
C SER A 58 6.95 -21.69 9.21
N HIS A 59 6.00 -20.82 8.82
CA HIS A 59 4.55 -21.03 8.98
C HIS A 59 3.81 -21.35 7.67
N ASN A 60 4.53 -21.73 6.59
CA ASN A 60 3.95 -22.00 5.27
C ASN A 60 3.16 -20.81 4.67
N ILE A 61 3.53 -19.60 5.03
CA ILE A 61 2.99 -18.38 4.43
C ILE A 61 3.89 -18.00 3.26
N GLY A 62 3.39 -18.24 2.04
CA GLY A 62 4.18 -18.08 0.81
C GLY A 62 4.15 -16.69 0.22
N LEU A 63 3.38 -15.74 0.77
CA LEU A 63 3.22 -14.39 0.25
C LEU A 63 3.16 -13.36 1.38
N ILE A 64 3.91 -12.28 1.22
CA ILE A 64 3.80 -11.08 2.06
C ILE A 64 3.39 -9.92 1.19
N GLN A 65 2.22 -9.35 1.46
CA GLN A 65 1.77 -8.09 0.85
C GLN A 65 2.17 -6.92 1.75
N LEU A 66 2.81 -5.93 1.15
CA LEU A 66 3.16 -4.65 1.80
C LEU A 66 2.30 -3.53 1.23
N LEU A 67 2.16 -2.45 1.99
CA LEU A 67 1.67 -1.16 1.49
C LEU A 67 2.76 -0.49 0.64
N PRO A 68 2.45 0.60 -0.08
CA PRO A 68 3.46 1.31 -0.86
C PRO A 68 4.70 1.67 -0.04
N LEU A 69 5.88 1.51 -0.62
CA LEU A 69 7.18 1.78 0.03
C LEU A 69 7.80 3.11 -0.37
N ASN A 70 7.07 3.93 -1.09
CA ASN A 70 7.56 5.21 -1.58
C ASN A 70 7.66 6.27 -0.47
N GLU A 71 8.56 7.25 -0.65
CA GLU A 71 8.78 8.30 0.35
C GLU A 71 7.52 9.12 0.59
N THR A 72 7.13 9.23 1.86
CA THR A 72 5.89 9.90 2.29
C THR A 72 6.10 11.37 2.59
N GLY A 73 5.09 12.19 2.30
CA GLY A 73 5.03 13.60 2.68
C GLY A 73 4.76 13.82 4.17
N SER A 74 4.17 14.97 4.46
CA SER A 74 3.86 15.41 5.82
C SER A 74 2.73 14.64 6.50
N ASP A 75 1.83 14.03 5.74
CA ASP A 75 0.71 13.22 6.23
C ASP A 75 1.06 11.77 6.53
N HIS A 76 2.27 11.34 6.18
CA HIS A 76 2.81 9.99 6.36
C HIS A 76 2.02 8.86 5.70
N SER A 77 1.07 9.19 4.83
CA SER A 77 0.28 8.21 4.10
C SER A 77 1.12 7.53 3.01
N PRO A 78 1.23 6.20 3.00
CA PRO A 78 1.91 5.49 1.91
C PRO A 78 1.25 5.71 0.54
N TYR A 79 -0.05 6.07 0.54
CA TYR A 79 -0.82 6.33 -0.69
C TYR A 79 -0.69 7.76 -1.21
N ASN A 80 -0.06 8.64 -0.42
CA ASN A 80 0.17 10.04 -0.78
C ASN A 80 1.67 10.37 -0.81
N ALA A 81 2.45 9.49 -1.46
CA ALA A 81 3.90 9.61 -1.53
C ALA A 81 4.34 10.83 -2.38
N ILE A 82 5.45 11.44 -1.97
CA ILE A 82 6.07 12.57 -2.68
C ILE A 82 6.88 12.15 -3.91
N SER A 83 7.01 10.86 -4.17
CA SER A 83 7.58 10.30 -5.39
C SER A 83 6.97 8.93 -5.69
N SER A 84 6.69 8.64 -6.96
CA SER A 84 6.21 7.33 -7.42
C SER A 84 7.29 6.25 -7.50
N VAL A 85 8.57 6.63 -7.32
CA VAL A 85 9.73 5.74 -7.48
C VAL A 85 10.64 5.74 -6.26
N ALA A 86 10.96 6.91 -5.70
CA ALA A 86 11.87 7.02 -4.56
C ALA A 86 11.32 6.25 -3.35
N LEU A 87 12.19 5.46 -2.71
CA LEU A 87 11.84 4.65 -1.54
C LEU A 87 11.88 5.49 -0.27
N GLU A 88 11.01 5.16 0.69
CA GLU A 88 10.97 5.79 2.01
C GLU A 88 12.28 5.52 2.77
N PRO A 89 13.10 6.53 3.10
CA PRO A 89 14.38 6.35 3.80
C PRO A 89 14.23 5.69 5.17
N LEU A 90 13.05 5.77 5.79
CA LEU A 90 12.77 5.10 7.05
C LEU A 90 12.85 3.58 6.95
N THR A 91 12.72 3.01 5.75
CA THR A 91 12.85 1.57 5.52
C THR A 91 14.29 1.07 5.57
N ILE A 92 15.28 1.97 5.54
CA ILE A 92 16.69 1.60 5.65
C ILE A 92 16.97 1.06 7.06
N ALA A 93 17.45 -0.17 7.16
CA ALA A 93 17.99 -0.70 8.39
C ALA A 93 19.34 -0.06 8.70
N LEU A 94 19.50 0.50 9.91
CA LEU A 94 20.74 1.08 10.36
C LEU A 94 21.71 -0.01 10.85
N ASN A 95 22.37 -0.67 9.89
CA ASN A 95 23.30 -1.75 10.12
C ASN A 95 24.65 -1.43 9.45
N ALA A 96 25.73 -1.40 10.23
CA ALA A 96 27.07 -1.07 9.75
C ALA A 96 27.58 -2.02 8.64
N CYS A 97 27.07 -3.25 8.57
CA CYS A 97 27.43 -4.18 7.50
C CYS A 97 26.68 -3.90 6.17
N ASP A 98 25.55 -3.20 6.23
CA ASP A 98 24.67 -2.98 5.08
C ASP A 98 24.70 -1.54 4.54
N VAL A 99 25.07 -0.57 5.39
CA VAL A 99 25.14 0.86 5.05
C VAL A 99 26.62 1.29 4.94
N PRO A 100 27.13 1.58 3.74
CA PRO A 100 28.52 2.00 3.55
C PRO A 100 28.88 3.25 4.38
N GLY A 101 30.01 3.22 5.05
CA GLY A 101 30.47 4.31 5.91
C GLY A 101 29.80 4.40 7.29
N LEU A 102 28.77 3.61 7.59
CA LEU A 102 28.12 3.60 8.91
C LEU A 102 28.95 2.84 9.94
N THR A 103 28.95 3.35 11.17
CA THR A 103 29.52 2.67 12.34
C THR A 103 28.51 2.56 13.47
N GLU A 104 28.67 1.59 14.36
CA GLU A 104 27.83 1.45 15.56
C GLU A 104 27.99 2.66 16.50
N SER A 105 29.15 3.35 16.48
CA SER A 105 29.35 4.57 17.24
C SER A 105 28.46 5.71 16.77
N ASP A 106 28.27 5.86 15.47
CA ASP A 106 27.40 6.91 14.91
C ASP A 106 25.95 6.72 15.38
N ILE A 107 25.47 5.48 15.34
CA ILE A 107 24.14 5.14 15.81
C ILE A 107 24.00 5.45 17.30
N ALA A 108 24.97 5.01 18.11
CA ALA A 108 24.94 5.20 19.55
C ALA A 108 25.03 6.68 19.96
N GLU A 109 25.80 7.51 19.22
CA GLU A 109 25.89 8.94 19.44
C GLU A 109 24.58 9.65 19.15
N GLU A 110 23.96 9.36 18.00
CA GLU A 110 22.66 9.96 17.64
C GLU A 110 21.55 9.47 18.57
N GLN A 111 21.53 8.20 18.98
CA GLN A 111 20.57 7.72 19.99
C GLN A 111 20.68 8.49 21.31
N ARG A 112 21.90 8.82 21.75
CA ARG A 112 22.11 9.64 22.96
C ARG A 112 21.69 11.09 22.75
N HIS A 113 21.99 11.66 21.57
CA HIS A 113 21.61 13.02 21.21
C HIS A 113 20.09 13.22 21.21
N PHE A 114 19.36 12.31 20.55
CA PHE A 114 17.90 12.36 20.49
C PHE A 114 17.23 11.95 21.81
N GLY A 115 17.85 11.09 22.63
CA GLY A 115 17.34 10.66 23.93
C GLY A 115 15.97 9.98 23.91
N TRP A 116 15.53 9.47 22.75
CA TRP A 116 14.20 8.94 22.54
C TRP A 116 14.12 7.42 22.80
N PRO A 117 13.07 6.92 23.47
CA PRO A 117 12.91 5.50 23.77
C PRO A 117 12.31 4.71 22.58
N PHE A 118 12.97 4.66 21.43
CA PHE A 118 12.49 4.08 20.17
C PHE A 118 11.79 2.73 20.33
N ARG A 119 12.34 1.82 21.15
CA ARG A 119 11.80 0.47 21.34
C ARG A 119 10.48 0.39 22.11
N ARG A 120 10.11 1.45 22.84
CA ARG A 120 8.93 1.46 23.72
C ARG A 120 7.71 2.13 23.11
N CYS A 121 7.83 2.72 21.94
CA CYS A 121 6.75 3.48 21.33
C CYS A 121 5.80 2.53 20.59
N ASN A 122 4.51 2.61 20.92
CA ASN A 122 3.45 1.85 20.23
C ASN A 122 3.00 2.52 18.92
N ARG A 123 3.59 3.66 18.59
CA ARG A 123 3.39 4.40 17.34
C ARG A 123 4.73 4.85 16.79
N VAL A 124 4.79 5.03 15.48
CA VAL A 124 5.94 5.68 14.83
C VAL A 124 5.86 7.18 15.15
N ALA A 125 6.87 7.69 15.86
CA ALA A 125 7.04 9.11 16.13
C ALA A 125 7.86 9.74 14.97
N TYR A 126 7.17 10.02 13.86
CA TYR A 126 7.83 10.46 12.61
C TYR A 126 8.68 11.72 12.80
N GLU A 127 8.22 12.65 13.64
CA GLU A 127 8.92 13.89 14.01
C GLU A 127 10.27 13.66 14.72
N VAL A 128 10.48 12.46 15.26
CA VAL A 128 11.74 12.05 15.89
C VAL A 128 12.51 11.07 15.00
N VAL A 129 11.83 10.09 14.42
CA VAL A 129 12.47 9.00 13.69
C VAL A 129 13.04 9.47 12.35
N LYS A 130 12.33 10.35 11.61
CA LYS A 130 12.85 10.93 10.34
C LYS A 130 14.16 11.71 10.57
N PRO A 131 14.23 12.72 11.49
CA PRO A 131 15.48 13.43 11.76
C PRO A 131 16.59 12.52 12.30
N PHE A 132 16.26 11.58 13.19
CA PHE A 132 17.24 10.64 13.74
C PHE A 132 17.91 9.79 12.63
N LYS A 133 17.12 9.10 11.82
CA LYS A 133 17.69 8.29 10.73
C LYS A 133 18.47 9.13 9.73
N ARG A 134 17.97 10.32 9.38
CA ARG A 134 18.69 11.26 8.52
C ARG A 134 20.04 11.68 9.10
N ALA A 135 20.12 11.99 10.40
CA ALA A 135 21.38 12.37 11.07
C ALA A 135 22.39 11.21 11.02
N VAL A 136 21.96 9.99 11.32
CA VAL A 136 22.81 8.79 11.23
C VAL A 136 23.32 8.57 9.80
N LEU A 137 22.42 8.64 8.80
CA LEU A 137 22.78 8.48 7.39
C LEU A 137 23.71 9.59 6.89
N ARG A 138 23.57 10.83 7.38
CA ARG A 138 24.47 11.93 7.04
C ARG A 138 25.89 11.68 7.53
N ARG A 139 26.07 11.17 8.75
CA ARG A 139 27.38 10.76 9.27
C ARG A 139 27.99 9.64 8.43
N ALA A 140 27.19 8.63 8.11
CA ALA A 140 27.63 7.53 7.27
C ALA A 140 28.09 8.02 5.89
N PHE A 141 27.31 8.90 5.25
CA PHE A 141 27.66 9.49 3.95
C PHE A 141 28.94 10.32 4.01
N THR A 142 29.12 11.16 5.06
CA THR A 142 30.34 11.94 5.22
C THR A 142 31.55 11.03 5.26
N ARG A 143 31.49 9.93 6.02
CA ARG A 143 32.60 8.96 6.09
C ARG A 143 32.75 8.19 4.77
N PHE A 144 31.64 7.85 4.10
CA PHE A 144 31.69 7.24 2.76
C PHE A 144 32.45 8.10 1.75
N LYS A 145 32.37 9.43 1.87
CA LYS A 145 33.10 10.38 1.00
C LYS A 145 34.54 10.60 1.38
N THR A 146 34.88 10.52 2.67
CA THR A 146 36.21 10.92 3.19
C THR A 146 37.17 9.77 3.39
N ASP A 147 36.66 8.60 3.78
CA ASP A 147 37.51 7.45 4.02
C ASP A 147 37.80 6.74 2.68
N ALA A 148 38.99 6.15 2.58
CA ALA A 148 39.34 5.33 1.42
C ALA A 148 38.39 4.11 1.33
N GLN A 149 37.29 4.32 0.64
CA GLN A 149 36.32 3.25 0.38
C GLN A 149 36.88 2.26 -0.63
N ASP A 150 36.35 1.06 -0.59
CA ASP A 150 36.53 0.12 -1.67
C ASP A 150 36.09 0.77 -3.00
N GLU A 151 37.01 0.87 -3.97
CA GLU A 151 36.77 1.45 -5.30
C GLU A 151 35.55 0.81 -5.96
N ALA A 152 35.30 -0.49 -5.70
CA ALA A 152 34.15 -1.21 -6.21
C ALA A 152 32.82 -0.66 -5.68
N THR A 153 32.73 -0.30 -4.40
CA THR A 153 31.51 0.28 -3.78
C THR A 153 31.24 1.69 -4.32
N THR A 154 32.27 2.49 -4.54
CA THR A 154 32.14 3.81 -5.17
C THR A 154 31.66 3.70 -6.61
N ALA A 155 32.26 2.81 -7.41
CA ALA A 155 31.86 2.56 -8.80
C ALA A 155 30.43 2.00 -8.90
N GLU A 156 29.99 1.15 -7.94
CA GLU A 156 28.60 0.68 -7.84
C GLU A 156 27.64 1.85 -7.67
N PHE A 157 27.95 2.79 -6.75
CA PHE A 157 27.13 3.97 -6.51
C PHE A 157 27.05 4.90 -7.74
N GLU A 158 28.19 5.23 -8.35
CA GLU A 158 28.24 6.07 -9.56
C GLU A 158 27.48 5.42 -10.72
N GLY A 159 27.69 4.12 -10.92
CA GLY A 159 26.96 3.36 -11.93
C GLY A 159 25.46 3.30 -11.68
N TRP A 160 25.03 3.28 -10.41
CA TRP A 160 23.63 3.33 -10.04
C TRP A 160 23.03 4.73 -10.33
N ILE A 161 23.69 5.83 -9.97
CA ILE A 161 23.25 7.18 -10.31
C ILE A 161 23.03 7.32 -11.84
N ALA A 162 24.00 6.84 -12.62
CA ALA A 162 23.91 6.95 -14.09
C ALA A 162 22.68 6.18 -14.64
N ARG A 163 22.38 5.00 -14.12
CA ARG A 163 21.21 4.21 -14.54
C ARG A 163 19.89 4.83 -14.09
N GLU A 164 19.86 5.45 -12.93
CA GLU A 164 18.64 6.00 -12.32
C GLU A 164 18.39 7.48 -12.66
N SER A 165 19.25 8.09 -13.45
CA SER A 165 19.25 9.53 -13.75
C SER A 165 17.91 10.06 -14.29
N GLU A 166 17.11 9.21 -14.94
CA GLU A 166 15.81 9.56 -15.52
C GLU A 166 14.82 10.11 -14.48
N TRP A 167 14.74 9.50 -13.30
CA TRP A 167 13.85 9.95 -12.23
C TRP A 167 14.60 10.63 -11.07
N LEU A 168 15.81 10.16 -10.79
CA LEU A 168 16.61 10.59 -9.65
C LEU A 168 16.93 12.08 -9.71
N THR A 169 17.21 12.60 -10.91
CA THR A 169 17.55 14.00 -11.12
C THR A 169 16.45 14.96 -10.65
N ALA A 170 15.21 14.71 -11.03
CA ALA A 170 14.07 15.52 -10.60
C ALA A 170 13.79 15.36 -9.11
N TYR A 171 13.84 14.11 -8.61
CA TYR A 171 13.61 13.80 -7.21
C TYR A 171 14.61 14.52 -6.28
N VAL A 172 15.92 14.45 -6.52
CA VAL A 172 16.90 15.07 -5.60
C VAL A 172 16.80 16.59 -5.60
N ARG A 173 16.44 17.20 -6.72
CA ARG A 173 16.19 18.65 -6.79
C ARG A 173 14.96 19.03 -5.98
N PHE A 174 13.84 18.34 -6.21
CA PHE A 174 12.61 18.53 -5.45
C PHE A 174 12.85 18.36 -3.94
N ARG A 175 13.51 17.28 -3.54
CA ARG A 175 13.80 17.01 -2.12
C ARG A 175 14.73 18.04 -1.48
N ALA A 176 15.75 18.51 -2.20
CA ALA A 176 16.65 19.53 -1.69
C ALA A 176 15.92 20.88 -1.49
N ILE A 177 15.02 21.26 -2.41
CA ILE A 177 14.18 22.46 -2.26
C ILE A 177 13.21 22.28 -1.08
N MET A 178 12.57 21.12 -0.96
CA MET A 178 11.68 20.79 0.15
C MET A 178 12.39 20.91 1.51
N GLU A 179 13.66 20.49 1.61
CA GLU A 179 14.45 20.67 2.85
C GLU A 179 14.67 22.15 3.18
N LEU A 180 15.00 22.98 2.20
CA LEU A 180 15.11 24.43 2.40
C LEU A 180 13.76 25.06 2.80
N SER A 181 12.65 24.45 2.37
CA SER A 181 11.29 24.85 2.70
C SER A 181 10.81 24.21 4.02
N GLN A 182 11.72 23.79 4.90
CA GLN A 182 11.43 23.20 6.22
C GLN A 182 10.58 21.91 6.14
N GLY A 183 10.72 21.15 5.05
CA GLY A 183 9.98 19.90 4.81
C GLY A 183 8.60 20.09 4.19
N ASP A 184 8.22 21.31 3.81
CA ASP A 184 6.95 21.57 3.13
C ASP A 184 7.03 21.14 1.65
N GLU A 185 6.29 20.09 1.28
CA GLU A 185 6.23 19.55 -0.09
C GLU A 185 5.42 20.42 -1.06
N ARG A 186 4.67 21.41 -0.58
CA ARG A 186 3.75 22.23 -1.39
C ARG A 186 4.50 23.19 -2.31
N TRP A 187 5.10 22.64 -3.38
CA TRP A 187 5.91 23.38 -4.33
C TRP A 187 5.21 24.62 -4.93
N SER A 188 3.89 24.62 -5.00
CA SER A 188 3.15 25.79 -5.47
C SER A 188 3.23 27.01 -4.53
N LEU A 189 3.66 26.82 -3.29
CA LEU A 189 3.88 27.88 -2.28
C LEU A 189 5.35 28.27 -2.16
N TRP A 190 6.27 27.56 -2.83
CA TRP A 190 7.69 27.91 -2.83
C TRP A 190 7.96 29.22 -3.60
N PRO A 191 9.11 29.83 -3.47
CA PRO A 191 9.53 30.93 -4.35
C PRO A 191 9.34 30.58 -5.83
N MET A 192 8.94 31.56 -6.65
CA MET A 192 8.49 31.31 -8.03
C MET A 192 9.53 30.56 -8.87
N GLU A 193 10.81 30.81 -8.65
CA GLU A 193 11.92 30.11 -9.29
C GLU A 193 12.01 28.63 -8.93
N PHE A 194 11.40 28.22 -7.81
CA PHE A 194 11.41 26.84 -7.30
C PHE A 194 10.11 26.07 -7.58
N GLN A 195 9.10 26.70 -8.15
CA GLN A 195 7.80 26.06 -8.38
C GLN A 195 7.79 25.07 -9.55
N THR A 196 8.82 25.04 -10.38
CA THR A 196 8.97 24.09 -11.49
C THR A 196 10.43 23.68 -11.64
N LEU A 197 10.65 22.48 -12.16
CA LEU A 197 12.01 21.99 -12.44
C LEU A 197 12.76 22.95 -13.39
N LYS A 198 12.10 23.42 -14.47
CA LYS A 198 12.67 24.39 -15.43
C LYS A 198 13.00 25.75 -14.77
N GLY A 199 12.20 26.17 -13.80
CA GLY A 199 12.44 27.39 -13.03
C GLY A 199 13.69 27.26 -12.18
N PHE A 200 13.75 26.15 -11.44
CA PHE A 200 14.90 25.83 -10.59
C PHE A 200 16.21 25.68 -11.41
N ASP A 201 16.17 25.02 -12.56
CA ASP A 201 17.37 24.86 -13.39
C ASP A 201 17.95 26.21 -13.83
N ARG A 202 17.08 27.16 -14.24
CA ARG A 202 17.52 28.53 -14.58
C ARG A 202 18.11 29.27 -13.38
N TYR A 203 17.51 29.13 -12.19
CA TYR A 203 18.05 29.67 -10.95
C TYR A 203 19.43 29.08 -10.66
N PHE A 204 19.56 27.76 -10.71
CA PHE A 204 20.80 27.05 -10.44
C PHE A 204 21.92 27.44 -11.42
N GLU A 205 21.61 27.60 -12.71
CA GLU A 205 22.58 28.07 -13.72
C GLU A 205 23.17 29.44 -13.37
N GLY A 206 22.38 30.33 -12.78
CA GLY A 206 22.79 31.68 -12.37
C GLY A 206 23.60 31.77 -11.08
N LEU A 207 23.72 30.68 -10.29
CA LEU A 207 24.42 30.67 -9.01
C LEU A 207 25.95 30.78 -9.16
N ALA A 208 26.59 31.32 -8.13
CA ALA A 208 28.03 31.25 -7.98
C ALA A 208 28.51 29.81 -7.75
N GLN A 209 29.80 29.52 -8.01
CA GLN A 209 30.31 28.15 -8.01
C GLN A 209 30.25 27.48 -6.62
N ASP A 210 30.50 28.25 -5.56
CA ASP A 210 30.42 27.77 -4.17
C ASP A 210 28.98 27.42 -3.75
N GLU A 211 28.00 28.21 -4.18
CA GLU A 211 26.57 27.91 -3.97
C GLU A 211 26.16 26.64 -4.72
N LYS A 212 26.60 26.46 -5.98
CA LYS A 212 26.39 25.22 -6.74
C LYS A 212 26.95 24.00 -6.03
N PHE A 213 28.12 24.09 -5.42
CA PHE A 213 28.70 23.00 -4.67
C PHE A 213 27.83 22.56 -3.48
N GLY A 214 27.20 23.51 -2.79
CA GLY A 214 26.25 23.19 -1.72
C GLY A 214 25.07 22.34 -2.18
N TRP A 215 24.44 22.76 -3.28
CA TRP A 215 23.34 22.00 -3.89
C TRP A 215 23.79 20.62 -4.37
N MET A 216 24.91 20.53 -5.07
CA MET A 216 25.44 19.26 -5.59
C MET A 216 25.79 18.29 -4.47
N ALA A 217 26.33 18.75 -3.36
CA ALA A 217 26.60 17.91 -2.19
C ALA A 217 25.33 17.37 -1.56
N GLU A 218 24.26 18.17 -1.52
CA GLU A 218 22.94 17.70 -1.04
C GLU A 218 22.31 16.68 -2.00
N TRP A 219 22.36 16.91 -3.31
CA TRP A 219 21.88 15.96 -4.30
C TRP A 219 22.61 14.61 -4.24
N GLU A 220 23.93 14.68 -4.04
CA GLU A 220 24.75 13.47 -3.90
C GLU A 220 24.36 12.69 -2.64
N PHE A 221 24.12 13.37 -1.53
CA PHE A 221 23.63 12.73 -0.30
C PHE A 221 22.26 12.08 -0.49
N LEU A 222 21.31 12.79 -1.08
CA LEU A 222 19.97 12.25 -1.35
C LEU A 222 20.03 11.06 -2.32
N SER A 223 20.88 11.15 -3.34
CA SER A 223 21.14 10.02 -4.26
C SER A 223 21.72 8.82 -3.53
N TRP A 224 22.67 9.05 -2.63
CA TRP A 224 23.29 8.00 -1.83
C TRP A 224 22.27 7.33 -0.89
N VAL A 225 21.38 8.10 -0.25
CA VAL A 225 20.30 7.56 0.58
C VAL A 225 19.40 6.63 -0.25
N GLN A 226 19.00 7.07 -1.43
CA GLN A 226 18.17 6.25 -2.33
C GLN A 226 18.92 4.99 -2.81
N TRP A 227 20.20 5.12 -3.15
CA TRP A 227 21.01 3.95 -3.50
C TRP A 227 21.08 2.93 -2.37
N VAL A 228 21.30 3.37 -1.12
CA VAL A 228 21.32 2.48 0.05
C VAL A 228 19.96 1.79 0.22
N ALA A 229 18.84 2.52 0.09
CA ALA A 229 17.50 1.97 0.19
C ALA A 229 17.27 0.88 -0.88
N HIS A 230 17.50 1.20 -2.15
CA HIS A 230 17.34 0.25 -3.26
C HIS A 230 18.25 -0.98 -3.11
N ARG A 231 19.49 -0.79 -2.67
CA ARG A 231 20.45 -1.87 -2.41
C ARG A 231 19.96 -2.81 -1.30
N GLN A 232 19.42 -2.27 -0.21
CA GLN A 232 18.85 -3.09 0.87
C GLN A 232 17.60 -3.85 0.41
N TRP A 233 16.70 -3.19 -0.33
CA TRP A 233 15.50 -3.85 -0.85
C TRP A 233 15.81 -4.93 -1.89
N ALA A 234 16.81 -4.73 -2.74
CA ALA A 234 17.29 -5.80 -3.65
C ALA A 234 17.79 -7.03 -2.88
N ARG A 235 18.46 -6.81 -1.73
CA ARG A 235 18.89 -7.90 -0.85
C ARG A 235 17.72 -8.57 -0.13
N VAL A 236 16.71 -7.81 0.28
CA VAL A 236 15.46 -8.36 0.85
C VAL A 236 14.75 -9.23 -0.18
N ARG A 237 14.67 -8.79 -1.45
CA ARG A 237 14.09 -9.56 -2.54
C ARG A 237 14.82 -10.87 -2.73
N ALA A 238 16.14 -10.83 -2.85
CA ALA A 238 16.97 -12.05 -3.01
C ALA A 238 16.86 -12.99 -1.78
N TYR A 239 16.71 -12.42 -0.58
CA TYR A 239 16.51 -13.19 0.64
C TYR A 239 15.15 -13.90 0.62
N ALA A 240 14.09 -13.22 0.23
CA ALA A 240 12.74 -13.79 0.09
C ALA A 240 12.73 -14.92 -0.97
N ASP A 241 13.41 -14.72 -2.11
CA ASP A 241 13.61 -15.75 -3.14
C ASP A 241 14.26 -17.01 -2.55
N GLY A 242 15.31 -16.83 -1.72
CA GLY A 242 16.02 -17.92 -1.06
C GLY A 242 15.18 -18.69 -0.04
N LYS A 243 14.15 -18.05 0.52
CA LYS A 243 13.20 -18.65 1.49
C LYS A 243 11.92 -19.18 0.85
N GLY A 244 11.71 -18.97 -0.44
CA GLY A 244 10.47 -19.34 -1.14
C GLY A 244 9.26 -18.51 -0.74
N VAL A 245 9.46 -17.26 -0.31
CA VAL A 245 8.42 -16.31 0.06
C VAL A 245 8.33 -15.22 -1.01
N SER A 246 7.16 -15.04 -1.59
CA SER A 246 6.92 -13.97 -2.56
C SER A 246 6.58 -12.65 -1.85
N LEU A 247 7.03 -11.54 -2.44
CA LEU A 247 6.68 -10.20 -1.99
C LEU A 247 5.68 -9.58 -2.98
N MET A 248 4.57 -9.07 -2.47
CA MET A 248 3.60 -8.29 -3.23
C MET A 248 3.67 -6.84 -2.78
N GLY A 249 3.96 -5.94 -3.72
CA GLY A 249 3.91 -4.50 -3.49
C GLY A 249 2.52 -3.94 -3.68
N ASP A 250 2.43 -2.62 -3.59
CA ASP A 250 1.21 -1.88 -3.83
C ASP A 250 1.55 -0.61 -4.62
N ILE A 251 0.81 -0.36 -5.69
CA ILE A 251 0.94 0.84 -6.52
C ILE A 251 -0.35 1.65 -6.37
N PRO A 252 -0.31 2.82 -5.70
CA PRO A 252 -1.45 3.74 -5.67
C PRO A 252 -1.89 4.12 -7.08
N PHE A 253 -3.20 4.22 -7.33
CA PHE A 253 -3.69 4.76 -8.62
C PHE A 253 -3.14 6.17 -8.86
N GLY A 254 -3.28 7.06 -7.89
CA GLY A 254 -2.83 8.43 -7.99
C GLY A 254 -1.40 8.67 -7.55
N VAL A 255 -0.98 9.91 -7.65
CA VAL A 255 0.23 10.46 -7.02
C VAL A 255 -0.14 11.72 -6.25
N ASN A 256 0.66 12.07 -5.25
CA ASN A 256 0.47 13.33 -4.54
C ASN A 256 0.58 14.50 -5.55
N TYR A 257 -0.36 15.45 -5.47
CA TYR A 257 -0.30 16.67 -6.26
C TYR A 257 1.04 17.40 -6.08
N TYR A 258 1.59 17.37 -4.87
CA TYR A 258 2.86 17.99 -4.53
C TYR A 258 4.05 17.03 -4.64
N SER A 259 3.95 15.99 -5.47
CA SER A 259 5.05 15.05 -5.71
C SER A 259 6.14 15.60 -6.62
N ALA A 260 7.32 14.99 -6.53
CA ALA A 260 8.41 15.20 -7.48
C ALA A 260 8.00 14.86 -8.92
N ASP A 261 7.07 13.91 -9.10
CA ASP A 261 6.53 13.50 -10.41
C ASP A 261 5.77 14.64 -11.09
N VAL A 262 4.89 15.34 -10.36
CA VAL A 262 4.14 16.49 -10.86
C VAL A 262 5.07 17.69 -11.04
N PHE A 263 6.01 17.92 -10.12
CA PHE A 263 7.04 18.96 -10.23
C PHE A 263 7.95 18.76 -11.45
N GLU A 264 8.28 17.51 -11.78
CA GLU A 264 9.10 17.16 -12.97
C GLU A 264 8.39 17.53 -14.28
N CYS A 265 7.14 17.09 -14.41
CA CYS A 265 6.37 17.27 -15.63
C CYS A 265 4.87 17.43 -15.32
N PRO A 266 4.41 18.66 -15.00
CA PRO A 266 3.01 18.92 -14.70
C PRO A 266 2.07 18.64 -15.88
N ASP A 267 2.58 18.68 -17.12
CA ASP A 267 1.80 18.43 -18.34
C ASP A 267 1.32 16.96 -18.46
N ARG A 268 1.87 16.05 -17.67
CA ARG A 268 1.38 14.66 -17.57
C ARG A 268 0.03 14.55 -16.86
N PHE A 269 -0.42 15.61 -16.22
CA PHE A 269 -1.56 15.59 -15.29
C PHE A 269 -2.53 16.73 -15.61
N ASP A 270 -3.82 16.47 -15.48
CA ASP A 270 -4.82 17.53 -15.42
C ASP A 270 -4.93 18.06 -13.98
N LEU A 271 -4.18 19.11 -13.68
CA LEU A 271 -4.11 19.75 -12.37
C LEU A 271 -5.40 20.52 -12.01
N THR A 272 -6.36 20.64 -12.91
CA THR A 272 -7.64 21.32 -12.69
C THR A 272 -8.70 20.41 -12.08
N TRP A 273 -8.41 19.11 -11.99
CA TRP A 273 -9.25 18.11 -11.37
C TRP A 273 -8.50 17.36 -10.28
N SER A 274 -9.26 16.88 -9.29
CA SER A 274 -8.78 16.06 -8.19
C SER A 274 -9.53 14.73 -8.21
N GLY A 275 -8.80 13.62 -8.30
CA GLY A 275 -9.37 12.28 -8.31
C GLY A 275 -9.90 11.84 -6.94
N GLY A 276 -10.87 10.94 -6.98
CA GLY A 276 -11.51 10.40 -5.79
C GLY A 276 -12.52 9.31 -6.11
N ALA A 277 -13.44 9.05 -5.19
CA ALA A 277 -14.52 8.09 -5.33
C ALA A 277 -15.90 8.77 -5.20
N PRO A 278 -16.95 8.25 -5.88
CA PRO A 278 -18.30 8.78 -5.77
C PRO A 278 -18.87 8.55 -4.36
N PRO A 279 -20.02 9.19 -4.02
CA PRO A 279 -20.75 8.90 -2.79
C PRO A 279 -21.10 7.41 -2.69
N GLU A 280 -20.81 6.82 -1.53
CA GLU A 280 -21.12 5.42 -1.24
C GLU A 280 -21.95 5.28 0.05
N PRO A 281 -22.86 4.28 0.14
CA PRO A 281 -23.70 4.07 1.32
C PRO A 281 -22.92 3.78 2.61
N ALA A 282 -21.67 3.31 2.50
CA ALA A 282 -20.84 2.96 3.65
C ALA A 282 -20.36 4.20 4.47
N PHE A 283 -20.34 5.40 3.86
CA PHE A 283 -19.79 6.62 4.46
C PHE A 283 -20.90 7.64 4.79
N GLN A 284 -21.86 7.25 5.64
CA GLN A 284 -23.03 8.08 5.94
C GLN A 284 -22.82 9.13 7.04
N ASP A 285 -21.73 9.01 7.81
CA ASP A 285 -21.48 9.88 8.98
C ASP A 285 -20.80 11.21 8.60
N ASP A 286 -20.10 11.25 7.47
CA ASP A 286 -19.46 12.47 6.95
C ASP A 286 -20.37 13.18 5.95
N VAL A 287 -20.72 14.43 6.23
CA VAL A 287 -21.65 15.26 5.42
C VAL A 287 -21.10 15.51 4.01
N PHE A 288 -19.78 15.76 3.88
CA PHE A 288 -19.14 15.97 2.59
C PHE A 288 -19.11 14.67 1.78
N VAL A 289 -18.60 13.60 2.38
CA VAL A 289 -18.45 12.30 1.71
C VAL A 289 -19.80 11.72 1.30
N LYS A 290 -20.80 11.85 2.15
CA LYS A 290 -22.19 11.43 1.84
C LYS A 290 -22.75 12.12 0.60
N ARG A 291 -22.42 13.39 0.40
CA ARG A 291 -22.96 14.18 -0.72
C ARG A 291 -22.10 14.08 -1.97
N TRP A 292 -20.80 14.26 -1.83
CA TRP A 292 -19.89 14.46 -2.94
C TRP A 292 -18.98 13.25 -3.20
N GLY A 293 -18.80 12.35 -2.23
CA GLY A 293 -17.83 11.28 -2.27
C GLY A 293 -16.50 11.65 -1.63
N GLN A 294 -15.50 10.82 -1.86
CA GLN A 294 -14.17 10.99 -1.29
C GLN A 294 -13.28 11.76 -2.27
N ASN A 295 -12.78 12.92 -1.88
CA ASN A 295 -11.79 13.68 -2.65
C ASN A 295 -10.38 13.37 -2.14
N TRP A 296 -9.62 12.57 -2.88
CA TRP A 296 -8.28 12.12 -2.48
C TRP A 296 -7.16 13.13 -2.74
N GLY A 297 -7.42 14.17 -3.54
CA GLY A 297 -6.42 15.20 -3.82
C GLY A 297 -5.41 14.87 -4.92
N VAL A 298 -5.48 13.68 -5.50
CA VAL A 298 -4.57 13.25 -6.58
C VAL A 298 -4.98 13.91 -7.90
N PRO A 299 -4.07 14.46 -8.71
CA PRO A 299 -4.41 15.01 -10.02
C PRO A 299 -4.86 13.89 -10.97
N LEU A 300 -5.72 14.21 -11.93
CA LEU A 300 -6.05 13.27 -13.00
C LEU A 300 -4.89 13.17 -13.99
N TYR A 301 -4.83 12.08 -14.74
CA TYR A 301 -3.86 11.93 -15.82
C TYR A 301 -4.33 12.67 -17.07
N ASP A 302 -3.41 13.30 -17.79
CA ASP A 302 -3.66 13.74 -19.17
C ASP A 302 -3.41 12.55 -20.10
N ASP A 303 -4.50 11.90 -20.52
CA ASP A 303 -4.44 10.69 -21.34
C ASP A 303 -3.72 10.91 -22.68
N ALA A 304 -3.94 12.06 -23.31
CA ALA A 304 -3.31 12.37 -24.59
C ALA A 304 -1.80 12.54 -24.44
N PHE A 305 -1.37 13.16 -23.35
CA PHE A 305 0.06 13.28 -23.02
C PHE A 305 0.67 11.91 -22.74
N GLN A 306 0.02 11.10 -21.88
CA GLN A 306 0.47 9.74 -21.57
C GLN A 306 0.62 8.87 -22.83
N GLU A 307 -0.37 8.90 -23.72
CA GLU A 307 -0.32 8.17 -25.00
C GLU A 307 0.81 8.69 -25.91
N SER A 308 1.07 10.01 -25.92
CA SER A 308 2.14 10.61 -26.73
C SER A 308 3.54 10.18 -26.31
N GLU A 309 3.72 9.83 -25.03
CA GLU A 309 4.98 9.31 -24.46
C GLU A 309 5.00 7.77 -24.41
N ASP A 310 4.08 7.04 -25.04
CA ASP A 310 3.90 5.59 -24.92
C ASP A 310 3.84 5.14 -23.46
N PHE A 311 3.15 5.90 -22.60
CA PHE A 311 3.03 5.65 -21.17
C PHE A 311 4.39 5.49 -20.43
N ALA A 312 5.42 6.17 -20.88
CA ALA A 312 6.80 6.00 -20.36
C ALA A 312 6.88 6.12 -18.83
N TRP A 313 6.15 7.08 -18.25
CA TRP A 313 6.09 7.26 -16.81
C TRP A 313 5.47 6.05 -16.08
N TRP A 314 4.34 5.50 -16.58
CA TRP A 314 3.70 4.30 -16.03
C TRP A 314 4.60 3.07 -16.17
N ARG A 315 5.24 2.90 -17.32
CA ARG A 315 6.19 1.82 -17.58
C ARG A 315 7.36 1.88 -16.60
N ARG A 316 7.93 3.06 -16.38
CA ARG A 316 9.00 3.29 -15.38
C ARG A 316 8.53 2.90 -13.98
N ARG A 317 7.36 3.36 -13.55
CA ARG A 317 6.79 3.09 -12.23
C ARG A 317 6.60 1.60 -11.97
N VAL A 318 6.07 0.86 -12.93
CA VAL A 318 5.88 -0.59 -12.84
C VAL A 318 7.24 -1.32 -12.81
N ARG A 319 8.17 -0.98 -13.71
CA ARG A 319 9.52 -1.58 -13.73
C ARG A 319 10.23 -1.42 -12.39
N LYS A 320 10.21 -0.22 -11.81
CA LYS A 320 10.85 0.04 -10.50
C LYS A 320 10.20 -0.74 -9.38
N ASN A 321 8.89 -0.90 -9.39
CA ASN A 321 8.19 -1.75 -8.44
C ASN A 321 8.61 -3.22 -8.58
N ARG A 322 8.77 -3.70 -9.81
CA ARG A 322 9.20 -5.08 -10.13
C ARG A 322 10.64 -5.41 -9.72
N GLU A 323 11.51 -4.42 -9.55
CA GLU A 323 12.86 -4.64 -9.00
C GLU A 323 12.80 -5.14 -7.55
N ILE A 324 11.77 -4.77 -6.80
CA ILE A 324 11.59 -5.13 -5.39
C ILE A 324 10.58 -6.28 -5.23
N PHE A 325 9.46 -6.25 -5.95
CA PHE A 325 8.33 -7.13 -5.74
C PHE A 325 8.17 -8.17 -6.84
N HIS A 326 7.64 -9.34 -6.48
CA HIS A 326 7.28 -10.42 -7.42
C HIS A 326 5.99 -10.10 -8.15
N SER A 327 5.08 -9.44 -7.46
CA SER A 327 3.79 -8.96 -7.97
C SER A 327 3.42 -7.67 -7.25
N PHE A 328 2.38 -7.00 -7.71
CA PHE A 328 1.85 -5.83 -7.03
C PHE A 328 0.33 -5.74 -7.17
N ARG A 329 -0.29 -5.20 -6.15
CA ARG A 329 -1.66 -4.73 -6.17
C ARG A 329 -1.70 -3.36 -6.85
N MET A 330 -2.56 -3.19 -7.82
CA MET A 330 -2.91 -1.87 -8.34
C MET A 330 -4.10 -1.38 -7.54
N ASP A 331 -3.85 -0.39 -6.71
CA ASP A 331 -4.87 0.29 -5.91
C ASP A 331 -5.87 0.97 -6.83
N HIS A 332 -7.14 0.90 -6.47
CA HIS A 332 -8.26 1.48 -7.22
C HIS A 332 -8.16 1.26 -8.74
N ILE A 333 -7.99 -0.01 -9.17
CA ILE A 333 -7.83 -0.32 -10.60
C ILE A 333 -9.01 0.17 -11.45
N LEU A 334 -10.16 0.43 -10.82
CA LEU A 334 -11.32 1.04 -11.47
C LEU A 334 -10.96 2.37 -12.13
N GLY A 335 -10.02 3.10 -11.55
CA GLY A 335 -9.57 4.41 -12.01
C GLY A 335 -8.93 4.41 -13.40
N ILE A 336 -8.35 3.28 -13.84
CA ILE A 336 -7.83 3.19 -15.22
C ILE A 336 -8.96 3.08 -16.26
N TYR A 337 -10.16 2.68 -15.86
CA TYR A 337 -11.35 2.63 -16.72
C TYR A 337 -12.13 3.94 -16.66
N ARG A 338 -12.41 4.39 -15.43
CA ARG A 338 -12.99 5.69 -15.14
C ARG A 338 -12.70 6.09 -13.70
N ILE A 339 -12.45 7.37 -13.48
CA ILE A 339 -12.19 7.95 -12.16
C ILE A 339 -13.21 9.02 -11.84
N TYR A 340 -13.68 9.08 -10.59
CA TYR A 340 -14.52 10.19 -10.14
C TYR A 340 -13.66 11.39 -9.82
N GLY A 341 -13.95 12.54 -10.43
CA GLY A 341 -13.15 13.75 -10.32
C GLY A 341 -13.91 14.90 -9.70
N PHE A 342 -13.19 15.70 -8.91
CA PHE A 342 -13.66 16.93 -8.27
C PHE A 342 -13.01 18.13 -8.96
N PRO A 343 -13.76 19.20 -9.35
CA PRO A 343 -13.16 20.41 -9.90
C PRO A 343 -12.58 21.34 -8.82
N TRP A 344 -12.20 20.80 -7.67
CA TRP A 344 -11.51 21.48 -6.57
C TRP A 344 -10.66 20.48 -5.78
N ARG A 345 -9.74 21.01 -5.01
CA ARG A 345 -8.83 20.25 -4.17
C ARG A 345 -9.40 20.02 -2.76
N PRO A 346 -8.91 19.01 -2.01
CA PRO A 346 -9.42 18.66 -0.69
C PRO A 346 -9.49 19.81 0.30
N GLU A 347 -8.60 20.80 0.23
CA GLU A 347 -8.60 21.99 1.10
C GLU A 347 -9.88 22.80 0.99
N MET A 348 -10.62 22.64 -0.10
CA MET A 348 -11.90 23.32 -0.34
C MET A 348 -13.12 22.49 0.08
N ASN A 349 -12.93 21.23 0.52
CA ASN A 349 -14.04 20.32 0.83
C ASN A 349 -15.00 20.90 1.88
N SER A 350 -14.49 21.51 2.94
CA SER A 350 -15.31 22.13 3.99
C SER A 350 -16.20 23.25 3.48
N ARG A 351 -15.73 24.00 2.48
CA ARG A 351 -16.46 25.08 1.83
C ARG A 351 -17.69 24.57 1.07
N PHE A 352 -17.55 23.40 0.44
CA PHE A 352 -18.58 22.83 -0.42
C PHE A 352 -19.46 21.79 0.27
N ALA A 353 -19.17 21.40 1.51
CA ALA A 353 -19.91 20.36 2.23
C ALA A 353 -21.44 20.57 2.24
N SER A 354 -21.89 21.83 2.41
CA SER A 354 -23.31 22.21 2.44
C SER A 354 -23.73 23.15 1.29
N ALA A 355 -22.84 23.39 0.31
CA ALA A 355 -23.13 24.32 -0.78
C ALA A 355 -24.14 23.71 -1.77
N SER A 356 -25.03 24.51 -2.39
CA SER A 356 -25.87 24.03 -3.49
C SER A 356 -25.06 23.76 -4.76
N ASP A 357 -25.61 22.99 -5.69
CA ASP A 357 -24.95 22.67 -6.96
C ASP A 357 -24.67 23.95 -7.78
N GLU A 358 -25.61 24.92 -7.75
CA GLU A 358 -25.46 26.21 -8.41
C GLU A 358 -24.32 27.04 -7.79
N ALA A 359 -24.17 26.99 -6.46
CA ALA A 359 -23.08 27.67 -5.78
C ALA A 359 -21.72 27.06 -6.15
N VAL A 360 -21.64 25.71 -6.15
CA VAL A 360 -20.44 24.99 -6.59
C VAL A 360 -20.12 25.32 -8.05
N GLN A 361 -21.08 25.23 -8.95
CA GLN A 361 -20.88 25.56 -10.38
C GLN A 361 -20.39 26.99 -10.57
N SER A 362 -20.97 27.95 -9.84
CA SER A 362 -20.55 29.35 -9.92
C SER A 362 -19.07 29.53 -9.55
N GLU A 363 -18.58 28.79 -8.57
CA GLU A 363 -17.19 28.90 -8.11
C GLU A 363 -16.22 28.04 -8.93
N CYS A 364 -16.69 26.92 -9.47
CA CYS A 364 -15.87 25.95 -10.21
C CYS A 364 -15.98 26.09 -11.74
N GLY A 365 -16.37 27.26 -12.24
CA GLY A 365 -16.46 27.54 -13.69
C GLY A 365 -17.47 26.65 -14.41
N GLY A 366 -18.65 26.44 -13.82
CA GLY A 366 -19.73 25.63 -14.37
C GLY A 366 -19.58 24.12 -14.17
N ARG A 367 -18.57 23.67 -13.42
CA ARG A 367 -18.24 22.24 -13.23
C ARG A 367 -18.78 21.70 -11.91
N LEU A 368 -19.19 20.43 -11.93
CA LEU A 368 -19.53 19.62 -10.76
C LEU A 368 -18.65 18.35 -10.75
N PRO A 369 -18.55 17.65 -9.62
CA PRO A 369 -17.92 16.33 -9.56
C PRO A 369 -18.57 15.37 -10.54
N ARG A 370 -17.75 14.59 -11.26
CA ARG A 370 -18.22 13.66 -12.30
C ARG A 370 -17.17 12.59 -12.58
N PHE A 371 -17.59 11.55 -13.31
CA PHE A 371 -16.65 10.56 -13.84
C PHE A 371 -15.88 11.06 -15.06
N HIS A 372 -14.61 10.68 -15.15
CA HIS A 372 -13.69 10.90 -16.26
C HIS A 372 -13.17 9.53 -16.77
N PRO A 373 -13.00 9.34 -18.07
CA PRO A 373 -13.33 10.31 -19.11
C PRO A 373 -14.84 10.45 -19.39
N ARG A 374 -15.70 9.48 -18.96
CA ARG A 374 -17.14 9.45 -19.27
C ARG A 374 -17.97 8.89 -18.10
N PRO A 375 -19.27 9.24 -17.98
CA PRO A 375 -20.11 8.85 -16.85
C PRO A 375 -20.62 7.39 -16.88
N ASP A 376 -20.63 6.65 -18.00
CA ASP A 376 -21.28 5.34 -18.22
C ASP A 376 -22.81 5.40 -18.34
N ASP A 377 -23.37 6.51 -18.78
CA ASP A 377 -24.83 6.66 -18.92
C ASP A 377 -25.40 5.87 -20.11
N THR A 378 -24.56 5.46 -21.04
CA THR A 378 -24.92 4.69 -22.24
C THR A 378 -23.99 3.49 -22.44
N ASP A 379 -24.48 2.45 -23.12
CA ASP A 379 -23.67 1.29 -23.49
C ASP A 379 -22.46 1.66 -24.34
N SER A 380 -22.58 2.72 -25.18
CA SER A 380 -21.45 3.24 -25.96
C SER A 380 -20.37 3.85 -25.08
N GLU A 381 -20.75 4.59 -24.04
CA GLU A 381 -19.78 5.14 -23.07
C GLU A 381 -19.11 4.05 -22.25
N LYS A 382 -19.86 3.05 -21.80
CA LYS A 382 -19.33 1.87 -21.11
C LYS A 382 -18.29 1.15 -21.99
N GLN A 383 -18.59 0.93 -23.26
CA GLN A 383 -17.66 0.29 -24.18
C GLN A 383 -16.40 1.14 -24.38
N LEU A 384 -16.52 2.45 -24.53
CA LEU A 384 -15.39 3.36 -24.67
C LEU A 384 -14.54 3.44 -23.39
N ASN A 385 -15.16 3.40 -22.21
CA ASN A 385 -14.44 3.34 -20.93
C ASN A 385 -13.73 2.01 -20.75
N ARG A 386 -14.34 0.91 -21.16
CA ARG A 386 -13.70 -0.40 -21.19
C ARG A 386 -12.46 -0.40 -22.08
N GLU A 387 -12.57 0.07 -23.31
CA GLU A 387 -11.45 0.16 -24.27
C GLU A 387 -10.33 1.06 -23.74
N HIS A 388 -10.69 2.17 -23.08
CA HIS A 388 -9.76 3.06 -22.40
C HIS A 388 -8.98 2.32 -21.32
N GLY A 389 -9.67 1.65 -20.39
CA GLY A 389 -9.03 0.89 -19.31
C GLY A 389 -8.17 -0.27 -19.83
N GLU A 390 -8.61 -0.98 -20.87
CA GLU A 390 -7.84 -2.08 -21.47
C GLU A 390 -6.55 -1.61 -22.16
N ARG A 391 -6.46 -0.34 -22.61
CA ARG A 391 -5.19 0.22 -23.08
C ARG A 391 -4.18 0.37 -21.93
N PHE A 392 -4.61 0.97 -20.82
CA PHE A 392 -3.77 1.07 -19.61
C PHE A 392 -3.39 -0.31 -19.06
N LEU A 393 -4.38 -1.21 -18.95
CA LEU A 393 -4.17 -2.56 -18.45
C LEU A 393 -3.09 -3.30 -19.24
N ARG A 394 -3.08 -3.13 -20.56
CA ARG A 394 -2.07 -3.72 -21.44
C ARG A 394 -0.67 -3.23 -21.12
N VAL A 395 -0.49 -1.92 -20.92
CA VAL A 395 0.79 -1.32 -20.52
C VAL A 395 1.26 -1.89 -19.17
N LEU A 396 0.36 -1.98 -18.19
CA LEU A 396 0.69 -2.56 -16.89
C LEU A 396 1.12 -4.03 -17.01
N LEU A 397 0.43 -4.82 -17.83
CA LEU A 397 0.73 -6.25 -18.06
C LEU A 397 2.04 -6.47 -18.82
N GLU A 398 2.36 -5.63 -19.81
CA GLU A 398 3.62 -5.69 -20.54
C GLU A 398 4.82 -5.52 -19.60
N GLU A 399 4.76 -4.59 -18.66
CA GLU A 399 5.85 -4.31 -17.73
C GLU A 399 5.85 -5.23 -16.50
N SER A 400 4.67 -5.65 -16.01
CA SER A 400 4.58 -6.54 -14.84
C SER A 400 4.92 -7.99 -15.16
N GLY A 401 4.77 -8.40 -16.41
CA GLY A 401 4.86 -9.80 -16.82
C GLY A 401 3.66 -10.63 -16.36
N LYS A 402 3.63 -11.89 -16.72
CA LYS A 402 2.55 -12.81 -16.34
C LYS A 402 2.47 -12.96 -14.83
N GLY A 403 1.26 -12.76 -14.28
CA GLY A 403 0.98 -12.91 -12.84
C GLY A 403 1.56 -11.81 -11.95
N GLY A 404 2.15 -10.75 -12.51
CA GLY A 404 2.72 -9.66 -11.73
C GLY A 404 1.70 -8.63 -11.24
N LEU A 405 0.45 -8.66 -11.72
CA LEU A 405 -0.59 -7.67 -11.43
C LEU A 405 -1.80 -8.29 -10.74
N VAL A 406 -2.26 -7.66 -9.68
CA VAL A 406 -3.55 -7.89 -8.99
C VAL A 406 -4.31 -6.58 -8.99
N GLY A 407 -5.59 -6.59 -9.36
CA GLY A 407 -6.43 -5.39 -9.37
C GLY A 407 -7.23 -5.25 -8.07
N GLU A 408 -7.22 -4.08 -7.45
CA GLU A 408 -8.16 -3.79 -6.39
C GLU A 408 -9.47 -3.27 -7.03
N ASP A 409 -10.46 -4.16 -7.13
CA ASP A 409 -11.76 -3.98 -7.77
C ASP A 409 -12.89 -3.88 -6.74
N LEU A 410 -12.69 -3.06 -5.71
CA LEU A 410 -13.65 -2.81 -4.63
C LEU A 410 -14.41 -1.48 -4.83
N GLY A 411 -15.53 -1.32 -4.14
CA GLY A 411 -16.40 -0.14 -4.24
C GLY A 411 -17.48 -0.26 -5.32
N THR A 412 -17.83 0.84 -5.97
CA THR A 412 -18.86 0.89 -7.04
C THR A 412 -18.28 0.40 -8.37
N VAL A 413 -18.25 -0.91 -8.55
CA VAL A 413 -17.61 -1.58 -9.70
C VAL A 413 -18.54 -1.59 -10.92
N PRO A 414 -18.14 -0.98 -12.07
CA PRO A 414 -18.89 -1.11 -13.32
C PRO A 414 -18.94 -2.56 -13.81
N ASP A 415 -20.06 -2.93 -14.43
CA ASP A 415 -20.36 -4.30 -14.87
C ASP A 415 -19.36 -4.88 -15.88
N TYR A 416 -18.63 -4.05 -16.60
CA TYR A 416 -17.63 -4.45 -17.59
C TYR A 416 -16.21 -4.64 -17.02
N VAL A 417 -15.91 -4.15 -15.79
CA VAL A 417 -14.55 -4.14 -15.25
C VAL A 417 -14.09 -5.55 -14.87
N ARG A 418 -14.84 -6.28 -14.03
CA ARG A 418 -14.48 -7.65 -13.63
C ARG A 418 -14.32 -8.60 -14.81
N PRO A 419 -15.25 -8.62 -15.81
CA PRO A 419 -15.06 -9.41 -17.02
C PRO A 419 -13.82 -9.02 -17.83
N SER A 420 -13.47 -7.71 -17.89
CA SER A 420 -12.27 -7.24 -18.54
C SER A 420 -11.01 -7.76 -17.82
N LEU A 421 -10.91 -7.58 -16.49
CA LEU A 421 -9.79 -8.08 -15.68
C LEU A 421 -9.60 -9.60 -15.86
N LEU A 422 -10.69 -10.38 -15.73
CA LEU A 422 -10.65 -11.84 -15.91
C LEU A 422 -10.18 -12.26 -17.30
N SER A 423 -10.63 -11.56 -18.35
CA SER A 423 -10.21 -11.87 -19.72
C SER A 423 -8.72 -11.64 -19.96
N HIS A 424 -8.08 -10.81 -19.14
CA HIS A 424 -6.65 -10.53 -19.16
C HIS A 424 -5.86 -11.32 -18.08
N GLY A 425 -6.54 -12.21 -17.34
CA GLY A 425 -5.93 -13.01 -16.29
C GLY A 425 -5.50 -12.22 -15.06
N VAL A 426 -6.11 -11.07 -14.79
CA VAL A 426 -5.83 -10.23 -13.63
C VAL A 426 -6.81 -10.59 -12.52
N PRO A 427 -6.33 -11.12 -11.38
CA PRO A 427 -7.20 -11.41 -10.25
C PRO A 427 -7.67 -10.12 -9.58
N GLY A 428 -8.94 -10.09 -9.20
CA GLY A 428 -9.53 -9.06 -8.36
C GLY A 428 -9.69 -9.51 -6.91
N PHE A 429 -9.98 -8.58 -6.01
CA PHE A 429 -10.22 -8.85 -4.60
C PHE A 429 -11.62 -9.43 -4.37
N ARG A 430 -11.72 -10.35 -3.39
CA ARG A 430 -12.96 -10.98 -2.96
C ARG A 430 -13.06 -10.91 -1.45
N ILE A 431 -13.99 -10.08 -0.96
CA ILE A 431 -14.30 -9.90 0.47
C ILE A 431 -15.65 -10.55 0.73
N PRO A 432 -15.69 -11.72 1.39
CA PRO A 432 -16.90 -12.54 1.46
C PRO A 432 -18.16 -11.83 1.95
N TYR A 433 -18.07 -10.97 2.94
CA TYR A 433 -19.25 -10.28 3.48
C TYR A 433 -19.74 -9.10 2.60
N TRP A 434 -19.05 -8.78 1.50
CA TRP A 434 -19.46 -7.82 0.49
C TRP A 434 -19.88 -8.46 -0.84
N GLU A 435 -19.49 -9.71 -1.08
CA GLU A 435 -19.90 -10.43 -2.27
C GLU A 435 -21.33 -10.99 -2.07
N LEU A 436 -22.32 -10.30 -2.63
CA LEU A 436 -23.74 -10.60 -2.43
C LEU A 436 -24.36 -11.16 -3.72
N GLU A 437 -25.21 -12.15 -3.56
CA GLU A 437 -26.18 -12.52 -4.59
C GLU A 437 -27.35 -11.51 -4.61
N TRP A 438 -28.16 -11.59 -5.65
CA TRP A 438 -29.31 -10.69 -5.88
C TRP A 438 -30.31 -10.60 -4.71
N ASP A 439 -30.38 -11.61 -3.86
CA ASP A 439 -31.29 -11.72 -2.71
C ASP A 439 -30.61 -11.36 -1.36
N THR A 440 -29.48 -10.69 -1.39
CA THR A 440 -28.66 -10.30 -0.20
C THR A 440 -27.97 -11.45 0.52
N ARG A 441 -28.05 -12.70 0.03
CA ARG A 441 -27.21 -13.79 0.53
C ARG A 441 -25.76 -13.57 0.13
N LEU A 442 -24.85 -14.06 0.98
CA LEU A 442 -23.44 -14.09 0.60
C LEU A 442 -23.23 -15.11 -0.53
N THR A 443 -22.40 -14.74 -1.48
CA THR A 443 -21.98 -15.63 -2.57
C THR A 443 -21.47 -16.95 -1.98
N PRO A 444 -22.00 -18.12 -2.40
CA PRO A 444 -21.55 -19.40 -1.90
C PRO A 444 -20.04 -19.60 -2.10
N ALA A 445 -19.39 -20.28 -1.16
CA ALA A 445 -17.94 -20.44 -1.16
C ALA A 445 -17.38 -21.12 -2.43
N ASP A 446 -18.16 -21.99 -3.08
CA ASP A 446 -17.80 -22.71 -4.31
C ASP A 446 -18.07 -21.91 -5.60
N ALA A 447 -18.74 -20.77 -5.51
CA ALA A 447 -19.04 -19.89 -6.63
C ALA A 447 -17.95 -18.82 -6.91
N TYR A 448 -16.91 -18.76 -6.08
CA TYR A 448 -15.81 -17.83 -6.29
C TYR A 448 -14.89 -18.30 -7.41
N ASP A 449 -14.37 -17.36 -8.21
CA ASP A 449 -13.38 -17.64 -9.24
C ASP A 449 -12.04 -18.08 -8.65
N GLU A 450 -11.38 -19.05 -9.28
CA GLU A 450 -9.99 -19.39 -8.93
C GLU A 450 -9.05 -18.19 -9.16
N CYS A 451 -9.28 -17.40 -10.21
CA CYS A 451 -8.54 -16.17 -10.50
C CYS A 451 -9.06 -15.04 -9.60
N GLY A 452 -8.80 -15.15 -8.30
CA GLY A 452 -9.20 -14.18 -7.30
C GLY A 452 -8.24 -14.15 -6.11
N VAL A 453 -8.25 -13.02 -5.38
CA VAL A 453 -7.56 -12.82 -4.11
C VAL A 453 -8.61 -12.71 -3.01
N ALA A 454 -8.73 -13.74 -2.18
CA ALA A 454 -9.68 -13.74 -1.06
C ALA A 454 -9.04 -13.11 0.19
N THR A 455 -9.78 -12.23 0.83
CA THR A 455 -9.41 -11.61 2.12
C THR A 455 -10.66 -11.19 2.88
N TYR A 456 -10.57 -11.07 4.21
CA TYR A 456 -11.64 -10.44 4.99
C TYR A 456 -11.51 -8.93 5.05
N ALA A 457 -10.27 -8.41 5.06
CA ALA A 457 -10.02 -6.99 5.20
C ALA A 457 -8.76 -6.57 4.44
N THR A 458 -8.73 -5.32 4.02
CA THR A 458 -7.51 -4.60 3.68
C THR A 458 -7.13 -3.68 4.85
N HIS A 459 -6.05 -2.92 4.71
CA HIS A 459 -5.62 -1.94 5.72
C HIS A 459 -6.64 -0.82 6.01
N ASP A 460 -7.66 -0.65 5.14
CA ASP A 460 -8.71 0.37 5.25
C ASP A 460 -9.96 -0.09 6.01
N HIS A 461 -10.05 -1.39 6.31
CA HIS A 461 -11.21 -1.98 6.94
C HIS A 461 -11.01 -2.20 8.45
N ASP A 462 -12.13 -2.34 9.17
CA ASP A 462 -12.09 -2.84 10.52
C ASP A 462 -11.53 -4.28 10.53
N PRO A 463 -10.61 -4.62 11.45
CA PRO A 463 -10.27 -6.02 11.69
C PRO A 463 -11.51 -6.86 12.03
N LEU A 464 -11.49 -8.14 11.64
CA LEU A 464 -12.57 -9.10 11.93
C LEU A 464 -13.01 -9.08 13.40
N ARG A 465 -12.05 -9.00 14.34
CA ARG A 465 -12.32 -8.89 15.76
C ARG A 465 -13.16 -7.66 16.09
N VAL A 466 -12.79 -6.51 15.60
CA VAL A 466 -13.51 -5.25 15.85
C VAL A 466 -14.94 -5.33 15.33
N MET A 467 -15.10 -5.86 14.13
CA MET A 467 -16.41 -6.06 13.51
C MET A 467 -17.28 -7.02 14.33
N TRP A 468 -16.71 -8.18 14.71
CA TRP A 468 -17.41 -9.19 15.53
C TRP A 468 -17.80 -8.65 16.91
N ASP A 469 -16.86 -8.05 17.64
CA ASP A 469 -17.09 -7.52 18.98
C ASP A 469 -18.14 -6.40 18.98
N ARG A 470 -18.16 -5.57 17.92
CA ARG A 470 -19.19 -4.55 17.72
C ARG A 470 -20.57 -5.17 17.53
N TRP A 471 -20.71 -6.22 16.74
CA TRP A 471 -21.99 -6.94 16.59
C TRP A 471 -22.44 -7.55 17.90
N MET A 472 -21.56 -8.24 18.62
CA MET A 472 -21.89 -8.87 19.91
C MET A 472 -22.28 -7.84 20.98
N ALA A 473 -21.59 -6.69 21.03
CA ALA A 473 -21.94 -5.59 21.93
C ALA A 473 -23.30 -4.98 21.58
N THR A 474 -23.61 -4.82 20.29
CA THR A 474 -24.92 -4.31 19.84
C THR A 474 -26.05 -5.27 20.19
N ILE A 475 -25.83 -6.57 20.03
CA ILE A 475 -26.78 -7.61 20.43
C ILE A 475 -27.05 -7.55 21.95
N ALA A 476 -25.98 -7.51 22.76
CA ALA A 476 -26.09 -7.46 24.21
C ALA A 476 -26.85 -6.22 24.72
N LYS A 477 -26.64 -5.05 24.10
CA LYS A 477 -27.40 -3.83 24.42
C LYS A 477 -28.88 -3.94 24.06
N GLY A 478 -29.20 -4.52 22.91
CA GLY A 478 -30.59 -4.68 22.44
C GLY A 478 -31.41 -5.68 23.28
N GLU A 479 -30.77 -6.57 24.04
CA GLU A 479 -31.45 -7.45 25.00
C GLU A 479 -31.97 -6.71 26.24
N SER A 480 -31.51 -5.49 26.50
CA SER A 480 -31.90 -4.65 27.65
C SER A 480 -33.15 -3.76 27.44
N GLY A 481 -33.80 -3.75 26.24
CA GLY A 481 -35.22 -3.44 26.18
C GLY A 481 -35.69 -2.07 25.66
N LEU A 482 -34.94 -1.29 24.85
CA LEU A 482 -35.44 -0.11 24.14
C LEU A 482 -35.71 -0.42 22.66
N HIS A 483 -36.83 0.11 22.07
CA HIS A 483 -37.21 -0.21 20.68
C HIS A 483 -36.14 0.10 19.62
N ALA A 484 -35.40 1.21 19.77
CA ALA A 484 -34.29 1.55 18.86
C ALA A 484 -33.12 0.57 18.92
N ASP A 485 -32.87 0.01 20.11
CA ASP A 485 -31.82 -1.00 20.30
C ASP A 485 -32.24 -2.36 19.72
N ALA A 486 -33.55 -2.64 19.63
CA ALA A 486 -34.07 -3.90 19.07
C ALA A 486 -33.81 -4.02 17.56
N GLU A 487 -34.01 -2.97 16.77
CA GLU A 487 -33.72 -3.00 15.33
C GLU A 487 -32.23 -3.14 15.05
N ALA A 488 -31.39 -2.43 15.81
CA ALA A 488 -29.93 -2.55 15.70
C ALA A 488 -29.45 -3.95 16.09
N ARG A 489 -30.03 -4.54 17.16
CA ARG A 489 -29.78 -5.92 17.58
C ARG A 489 -30.15 -6.93 16.48
N ASP A 490 -31.34 -6.80 15.88
CA ASP A 490 -31.83 -7.74 14.87
C ASP A 490 -30.98 -7.66 13.60
N ARG A 491 -30.53 -6.47 13.20
CA ARG A 491 -29.54 -6.30 12.11
C ARG A 491 -28.20 -6.94 12.47
N ALA A 492 -27.68 -6.73 13.69
CA ALA A 492 -26.43 -7.34 14.11
C ALA A 492 -26.52 -8.89 14.13
N TRP A 493 -27.64 -9.46 14.61
CA TRP A 493 -27.89 -10.90 14.54
C TRP A 493 -27.96 -11.40 13.11
N TRP A 494 -28.57 -10.65 12.21
CA TRP A 494 -28.63 -11.01 10.81
C TRP A 494 -27.24 -11.08 10.18
N GLU A 495 -26.37 -10.08 10.42
CA GLU A 495 -25.00 -10.08 9.92
C GLU A 495 -24.18 -11.25 10.48
N VAL A 496 -24.25 -11.48 11.78
CA VAL A 496 -23.55 -12.58 12.45
C VAL A 496 -23.97 -13.93 11.86
N ARG A 497 -25.29 -14.19 11.74
CA ARG A 497 -25.81 -15.45 11.21
C ARG A 497 -25.47 -15.62 9.75
N ARG A 498 -25.53 -14.57 8.95
CA ARG A 498 -25.16 -14.57 7.56
C ARG A 498 -23.72 -15.01 7.35
N LEU A 499 -22.78 -14.38 8.07
CA LEU A 499 -21.35 -14.71 8.01
C LEU A 499 -21.06 -16.11 8.58
N ALA A 500 -21.66 -16.47 9.70
CA ALA A 500 -21.50 -17.80 10.32
C ALA A 500 -22.00 -18.92 9.41
N ASN A 501 -23.21 -18.79 8.84
CA ASN A 501 -23.77 -19.75 7.89
C ASN A 501 -22.89 -19.90 6.64
N TRP A 502 -22.40 -18.79 6.09
CA TRP A 502 -21.45 -18.81 4.99
C TRP A 502 -20.17 -19.57 5.35
N ALA A 503 -19.65 -19.32 6.57
CA ALA A 503 -18.47 -19.99 7.08
C ALA A 503 -18.71 -21.46 7.53
N GLY A 504 -19.98 -21.91 7.54
CA GLY A 504 -20.37 -23.29 7.82
C GLY A 504 -20.46 -23.61 9.32
N PHE A 505 -20.83 -22.62 10.16
CA PHE A 505 -21.10 -22.83 11.59
C PHE A 505 -22.33 -22.03 12.08
N GLU A 506 -22.81 -22.35 13.27
CA GLU A 506 -23.96 -21.69 13.88
C GLU A 506 -23.57 -20.86 15.10
N VAL A 507 -24.27 -19.73 15.28
CA VAL A 507 -24.10 -18.85 16.45
C VAL A 507 -25.47 -18.66 17.13
N PRO A 508 -25.82 -19.57 18.07
CA PRO A 508 -27.13 -19.52 18.74
C PRO A 508 -27.22 -18.46 19.85
N CYS A 509 -26.09 -18.01 20.38
CA CYS A 509 -26.00 -17.04 21.46
C CYS A 509 -24.78 -16.14 21.28
N ILE A 510 -24.65 -15.10 22.10
CA ILE A 510 -23.47 -14.24 22.17
C ILE A 510 -22.23 -15.09 22.40
N LYS A 511 -21.21 -14.94 21.55
CA LYS A 511 -19.93 -15.66 21.61
C LYS A 511 -18.75 -14.70 21.49
N PRO A 512 -17.70 -14.88 22.31
CA PRO A 512 -16.46 -14.12 22.15
C PRO A 512 -15.80 -14.46 20.79
N PHE A 513 -15.01 -13.55 20.25
CA PHE A 513 -14.34 -13.71 18.96
C PHE A 513 -13.44 -14.96 18.93
N GLU A 514 -12.79 -15.28 20.03
CA GLU A 514 -11.90 -16.43 20.20
C GLU A 514 -12.58 -17.76 19.83
N ASP A 515 -13.88 -17.89 20.09
CA ASP A 515 -14.63 -19.13 19.80
C ASP A 515 -14.88 -19.33 18.29
N VAL A 516 -14.83 -18.25 17.49
CA VAL A 516 -15.17 -18.29 16.06
C VAL A 516 -13.98 -17.98 15.15
N HIS A 517 -12.90 -17.43 15.68
CA HIS A 517 -11.75 -16.95 14.91
C HIS A 517 -11.18 -18.02 13.98
N LEU A 518 -10.86 -19.21 14.51
CA LEU A 518 -10.31 -20.30 13.70
C LEU A 518 -11.31 -20.80 12.64
N LEU A 519 -12.61 -20.78 12.93
CA LEU A 519 -13.65 -21.18 11.97
C LEU A 519 -13.71 -20.21 10.79
N LEU A 520 -13.59 -18.91 11.05
CA LEU A 520 -13.54 -17.87 10.01
C LEU A 520 -12.26 -17.99 9.17
N VAL A 521 -11.10 -18.18 9.79
CA VAL A 521 -9.84 -18.42 9.06
C VAL A 521 -9.96 -19.64 8.14
N ARG A 522 -10.50 -20.75 8.63
CA ARG A 522 -10.75 -21.98 7.87
C ARG A 522 -11.75 -21.76 6.71
N ALA A 523 -12.77 -20.94 6.93
CA ALA A 523 -13.74 -20.62 5.91
C ALA A 523 -13.09 -19.91 4.72
N LEU A 524 -12.26 -18.89 4.97
CA LEU A 524 -11.55 -18.18 3.92
C LEU A 524 -10.58 -19.10 3.16
N LEU A 525 -9.86 -19.97 3.87
CA LEU A 525 -8.94 -20.95 3.26
C LEU A 525 -9.65 -21.97 2.35
N ARG A 526 -10.95 -22.21 2.52
CA ARG A 526 -11.72 -23.14 1.68
C ARG A 526 -12.15 -22.57 0.35
N LEU A 527 -12.13 -21.24 0.17
CA LEU A 527 -12.49 -20.61 -1.10
C LEU A 527 -11.62 -21.14 -2.26
N PRO A 528 -12.13 -21.25 -3.48
CA PRO A 528 -11.36 -21.71 -4.63
C PRO A 528 -10.28 -20.74 -5.10
N CYS A 529 -10.34 -19.48 -4.65
CA CYS A 529 -9.34 -18.45 -4.97
C CYS A 529 -7.92 -18.96 -4.77
N ARG A 530 -7.05 -18.76 -5.75
CA ARG A 530 -5.65 -19.23 -5.71
C ARG A 530 -4.80 -18.50 -4.69
N VAL A 531 -5.15 -17.26 -4.37
CA VAL A 531 -4.47 -16.45 -3.37
C VAL A 531 -5.44 -16.14 -2.24
N VAL A 532 -5.00 -16.37 -1.00
CA VAL A 532 -5.74 -15.99 0.21
C VAL A 532 -4.82 -15.14 1.06
N ILE A 533 -5.20 -13.90 1.35
CA ILE A 533 -4.40 -12.98 2.15
C ILE A 533 -5.15 -12.64 3.43
N PHE A 534 -4.48 -12.77 4.56
CA PHE A 534 -4.99 -12.30 5.85
C PHE A 534 -4.32 -10.98 6.21
N MET A 535 -5.12 -9.98 6.59
CA MET A 535 -4.57 -8.87 7.36
C MET A 535 -3.89 -9.44 8.60
N ILE A 536 -2.70 -8.96 8.97
CA ILE A 536 -1.96 -9.50 10.12
C ILE A 536 -2.81 -9.46 11.41
N THR A 537 -3.64 -8.45 11.55
CA THR A 537 -4.57 -8.29 12.68
C THR A 537 -5.71 -9.32 12.66
N ASP A 538 -6.17 -9.72 11.47
CA ASP A 538 -7.16 -10.78 11.33
C ASP A 538 -6.55 -12.15 11.62
N LEU A 539 -5.31 -12.39 11.18
CA LEU A 539 -4.60 -13.63 11.50
C LEU A 539 -4.30 -13.76 13.00
N PHE A 540 -3.92 -12.66 13.65
CA PHE A 540 -3.60 -12.67 15.10
C PHE A 540 -4.85 -12.46 15.97
N GLY A 541 -6.00 -12.18 15.39
CA GLY A 541 -7.22 -11.93 16.14
C GLY A 541 -7.15 -10.66 17.00
N THR A 542 -6.44 -9.63 16.57
CA THR A 542 -6.26 -8.38 17.30
C THR A 542 -7.19 -7.28 16.80
N ALA A 543 -7.43 -6.27 17.66
CA ALA A 543 -8.30 -5.14 17.34
C ALA A 543 -7.55 -3.93 16.74
N GLN A 544 -6.24 -4.07 16.51
CA GLN A 544 -5.42 -2.95 16.04
C GLN A 544 -5.78 -2.55 14.62
N ARG A 545 -5.94 -1.25 14.39
CA ARG A 545 -6.20 -0.66 13.06
C ARG A 545 -5.04 0.24 12.65
N PHE A 546 -4.68 0.23 11.36
CA PHE A 546 -3.56 1.00 10.82
C PHE A 546 -4.00 2.26 10.08
N ASN A 547 -5.21 2.24 9.52
CA ASN A 547 -5.81 3.39 8.85
C ASN A 547 -7.32 3.43 9.06
N VAL A 548 -7.87 4.65 9.14
CA VAL A 548 -9.30 4.95 9.09
C VAL A 548 -9.50 5.90 7.92
N PRO A 549 -10.05 5.44 6.78
CA PRO A 549 -10.27 6.27 5.61
C PRO A 549 -11.11 7.50 5.93
N GLY A 550 -10.74 8.65 5.35
CA GLY A 550 -11.45 9.91 5.54
C GLY A 550 -11.27 10.57 6.91
N ALA A 551 -10.61 9.92 7.87
CA ALA A 551 -10.33 10.51 9.17
C ALA A 551 -8.91 11.10 9.22
N VAL A 552 -8.80 12.35 9.66
CA VAL A 552 -7.52 12.95 10.07
C VAL A 552 -7.28 12.56 11.53
N ALA A 553 -6.55 11.48 11.75
CA ALA A 553 -6.23 10.99 13.09
C ALA A 553 -4.73 10.69 13.19
N ASP A 554 -4.11 11.11 14.30
CA ASP A 554 -2.69 10.83 14.61
C ASP A 554 -2.38 9.32 14.68
N SER A 555 -3.42 8.48 14.75
CA SER A 555 -3.28 7.02 14.73
C SER A 555 -3.06 6.44 13.34
N ASN A 556 -3.47 7.13 12.28
CA ASN A 556 -3.30 6.67 10.92
C ASN A 556 -1.82 6.54 10.57
N TRP A 557 -1.46 5.46 9.90
CA TRP A 557 -0.12 5.17 9.37
C TRP A 557 1.00 5.15 10.43
N SER A 558 0.66 5.10 11.73
CA SER A 558 1.63 5.18 12.84
C SER A 558 1.58 4.02 13.81
N ALA A 559 0.47 3.29 13.91
CA ALA A 559 0.29 2.20 14.86
C ALA A 559 1.28 1.05 14.61
N ARG A 560 1.89 0.51 15.69
CA ARG A 560 2.93 -0.53 15.61
C ARG A 560 2.45 -1.81 16.28
N ILE A 561 2.79 -2.97 15.71
CA ILE A 561 2.58 -4.27 16.35
C ILE A 561 3.39 -4.30 17.66
N GLU A 562 2.77 -4.78 18.73
CA GLU A 562 3.31 -4.65 20.09
C GLU A 562 4.65 -5.37 20.25
N THR A 563 4.74 -6.61 19.77
CA THR A 563 5.90 -7.48 19.95
C THR A 563 6.78 -7.55 18.70
N PRO A 564 8.12 -7.70 18.87
CA PRO A 564 9.01 -7.98 17.75
C PRO A 564 8.63 -9.28 17.02
N VAL A 565 8.88 -9.33 15.71
CA VAL A 565 8.58 -10.53 14.89
C VAL A 565 9.23 -11.79 15.46
N SER A 566 10.47 -11.70 15.93
CA SER A 566 11.22 -12.80 16.53
C SER A 566 10.62 -13.35 17.85
N GLU A 567 9.61 -12.68 18.39
CA GLU A 567 8.94 -13.06 19.63
C GLU A 567 7.51 -13.58 19.43
N TRP A 568 6.95 -13.51 18.24
CA TRP A 568 5.57 -13.92 17.96
C TRP A 568 5.31 -15.38 18.36
N ASP A 569 6.26 -16.29 18.10
CA ASP A 569 6.13 -17.72 18.47
C ASP A 569 6.32 -17.99 19.97
N ARG A 570 6.62 -16.97 20.79
CA ARG A 570 6.70 -17.09 22.24
C ARG A 570 5.34 -17.00 22.94
N ASP A 571 4.34 -16.42 22.27
CA ASP A 571 2.95 -16.42 22.75
C ASP A 571 2.36 -17.83 22.57
N PRO A 572 2.03 -18.54 23.66
CA PRO A 572 1.53 -19.91 23.56
C PRO A 572 0.17 -20.00 22.84
N SER A 573 -0.69 -19.00 23.00
CA SER A 573 -2.02 -18.97 22.39
C SER A 573 -1.91 -18.74 20.88
N LEU A 574 -1.10 -17.76 20.46
CA LEU A 574 -0.82 -17.50 19.06
C LEU A 574 -0.12 -18.70 18.40
N LYS A 575 0.86 -19.30 19.08
CA LYS A 575 1.55 -20.48 18.58
C LYS A 575 0.61 -21.69 18.38
N ALA A 576 -0.27 -21.95 19.34
CA ALA A 576 -1.27 -23.02 19.21
C ALA A 576 -2.22 -22.75 18.05
N PHE A 577 -2.73 -21.52 17.92
CA PHE A 577 -3.59 -21.10 16.83
C PHE A 577 -2.90 -21.26 15.46
N LEU A 578 -1.67 -20.75 15.31
CA LEU A 578 -0.89 -20.84 14.08
C LEU A 578 -0.56 -22.30 13.72
N SER A 579 -0.36 -23.18 14.71
CA SER A 579 -0.18 -24.62 14.46
C SER A 579 -1.42 -25.25 13.80
N GLU A 580 -2.64 -24.89 14.25
CA GLU A 580 -3.88 -25.34 13.62
C GLU A 580 -4.02 -24.78 12.19
N VAL A 581 -3.75 -23.49 11.99
CA VAL A 581 -3.76 -22.85 10.67
C VAL A 581 -2.73 -23.49 9.75
N HIS A 582 -1.53 -23.77 10.23
CA HIS A 582 -0.46 -24.45 9.49
C HIS A 582 -0.90 -25.83 8.97
N HIS A 583 -1.56 -26.63 9.80
CA HIS A 583 -2.12 -27.92 9.38
C HIS A 583 -3.15 -27.75 8.25
N ASP A 584 -4.01 -26.75 8.36
CA ASP A 584 -5.02 -26.48 7.34
C ASP A 584 -4.37 -26.00 6.03
N LEU A 585 -3.35 -25.13 6.10
CA LEU A 585 -2.55 -24.70 4.95
C LEU A 585 -1.84 -25.87 4.25
N ALA A 586 -1.18 -26.75 5.03
CA ALA A 586 -0.52 -27.92 4.47
C ALA A 586 -1.51 -28.86 3.76
N ARG A 587 -2.73 -29.02 4.28
CA ARG A 587 -3.79 -29.82 3.64
C ARG A 587 -4.29 -29.18 2.34
N VAL A 588 -4.41 -27.86 2.31
CA VAL A 588 -4.80 -27.10 1.10
C VAL A 588 -3.74 -27.29 0.01
N HIS A 589 -2.48 -27.19 0.36
CA HIS A 589 -1.36 -27.42 -0.56
C HIS A 589 -1.29 -28.88 -1.07
N ALA A 590 -1.54 -29.88 -0.20
CA ALA A 590 -1.53 -31.28 -0.60
C ALA A 590 -2.68 -31.67 -1.57
N ARG A 591 -3.88 -31.07 -1.39
CA ARG A 591 -5.03 -31.32 -2.27
C ARG A 591 -4.85 -30.74 -3.67
N SER A 592 -4.10 -29.65 -3.82
CA SER A 592 -3.82 -29.05 -5.13
C SER A 592 -2.73 -29.79 -5.91
N SER A 593 -1.90 -30.64 -5.24
CA SER A 593 -0.86 -31.44 -5.88
C SER A 593 -1.31 -32.88 -6.24
N GLY A 594 -2.51 -33.28 -5.87
CA GLY A 594 -3.05 -34.63 -6.06
C GLY A 594 -4.24 -34.75 -7.04
N ARG A 595 -4.50 -33.72 -7.84
CA ARG A 595 -5.52 -33.73 -8.91
C ARG A 595 -4.89 -33.62 -10.29
#